data_116e7f4c39e7698da6e22d1b3a57a9fd
#
_entry.id   116e7f4c39e7698da6e22d1b3a57a9fd
#
_cell.length_a   1.000
_cell.length_b   1.000
_cell.length_c   1.000
_cell.angle_alpha   90.00
_cell.angle_beta   90.00
_cell.angle_gamma   90.00
#
_symmetry.space_group_name_H-M   'P 1'
#
loop_
_entity.id
_entity.type
_entity.pdbx_description
1 polymer ?
#
loop_
_entity_poly.entity_id
_entity_poly.type
_entity_poly.pdbx_seq_one_letter_code
_entity_poly.pdbx_strand_id
1 'polypeptide(L)'
;MKKILTAFFAFLGPLALFTQNFPPQISSLSAIPDWANLTLSISYEVTDNENDPLEIILQFSDNGGKTYALSSQIPATGDVGFPVQPGNRSITCDLSALSNTAAPFSLRLIADDKQIFDIQALINEVDSNRLHTDLDFLEGIRHRTTGNPHLIATRDSIQNLFLGAGLQYEEQNVPLGNYVGKNLIGNLPGTMAAEKVVINDAHYDTVNNAPGADDNGSGTVGMMEAVRLMSRYPSKKSLRFIGFDLEESGLLGSIRYVNTGIPASEQIEGVFNYEMIGYWSDEPNTQILPQGFPFLFPAASAQVAANNYRGDFITNVGNSISQPLTLLFSTAAQQYVPDLKVITLDVPGDGSVAPDLQRSDHASFWAAGKKALMLTDGANFRNQCYHTPGDTLEGKLNLTFLSNVVKATIAAMAQLAEIQHGDWATATFKSNVGVSTPQPICNIYAYQEPNQMDALVLELRSCIYSEVVLELYDMKGTLILQQNTILPDNGSYPILLPKLPSAVYVLKIKHAGGTMSQKIILR
;
A
#
# COMPACT_ATOMS: atom_id res chain seq x y z
N MET A 1 -72.66 23.24 -9.05
CA MET A 1 -71.30 23.13 -8.56
C MET A 1 -70.92 21.65 -8.52
N LYS A 2 -70.23 21.15 -9.56
CA LYS A 2 -69.74 19.75 -9.60
C LYS A 2 -68.34 19.71 -9.03
N LYS A 3 -68.12 18.94 -7.95
CA LYS A 3 -66.81 18.66 -7.38
C LYS A 3 -66.11 17.56 -8.21
N ILE A 4 -64.99 17.92 -8.85
CA ILE A 4 -64.11 16.99 -9.54
C ILE A 4 -63.18 16.42 -8.46
N LEU A 5 -63.26 15.10 -8.21
CA LEU A 5 -62.37 14.35 -7.34
C LEU A 5 -61.20 13.86 -8.19
N THR A 6 -60.02 14.45 -8.02
CA THR A 6 -58.77 14.00 -8.71
C THR A 6 -58.15 12.91 -7.86
N ALA A 7 -58.22 11.68 -8.35
CA ALA A 7 -57.50 10.55 -7.72
C ALA A 7 -56.03 10.57 -8.11
N PHE A 8 -55.13 10.75 -7.14
CA PHE A 8 -53.68 10.55 -7.31
C PHE A 8 -53.39 9.06 -7.22
N PHE A 9 -53.08 8.46 -8.34
CA PHE A 9 -52.48 7.13 -8.36
C PHE A 9 -50.99 7.26 -8.08
N ALA A 10 -50.56 6.89 -6.88
CA ALA A 10 -49.15 6.70 -6.56
C ALA A 10 -48.67 5.39 -7.22
N PHE A 11 -47.85 5.52 -8.25
CA PHE A 11 -47.13 4.38 -8.83
C PHE A 11 -46.01 4.01 -7.84
N LEU A 12 -46.26 3.05 -6.96
CA LEU A 12 -45.20 2.30 -6.24
C LEU A 12 -44.64 1.31 -7.26
N GLY A 13 -43.59 1.73 -7.97
CA GLY A 13 -42.70 0.79 -8.67
C GLY A 13 -42.07 -0.16 -7.65
N PRO A 14 -41.80 -1.42 -8.01
CA PRO A 14 -41.10 -2.32 -7.11
C PRO A 14 -39.73 -1.68 -6.77
N LEU A 15 -39.47 -1.44 -5.48
CA LEU A 15 -38.10 -1.26 -5.00
C LEU A 15 -37.40 -2.59 -5.32
N ALA A 16 -36.57 -2.59 -6.35
CA ALA A 16 -35.57 -3.64 -6.49
C ALA A 16 -34.69 -3.55 -5.25
N LEU A 17 -34.84 -4.48 -4.35
CA LEU A 17 -33.84 -4.77 -3.34
C LEU A 17 -32.59 -5.19 -4.14
N PHE A 18 -31.67 -4.28 -4.36
CA PHE A 18 -30.33 -4.66 -4.79
C PHE A 18 -29.77 -5.51 -3.64
N THR A 19 -29.75 -6.79 -3.80
CA THR A 19 -28.96 -7.67 -2.95
C THR A 19 -27.51 -7.22 -3.13
N GLN A 20 -26.84 -6.95 -2.01
CA GLN A 20 -25.43 -6.63 -2.04
C GLN A 20 -24.69 -7.80 -2.68
N ASN A 21 -23.98 -7.58 -3.77
CA ASN A 21 -23.08 -8.55 -4.37
C ASN A 21 -21.73 -8.48 -3.65
N PHE A 22 -21.15 -9.65 -3.37
CA PHE A 22 -19.86 -9.77 -2.70
C PHE A 22 -18.82 -10.31 -3.68
N PRO A 23 -17.56 -9.80 -3.66
CA PRO A 23 -16.51 -10.36 -4.49
C PRO A 23 -16.32 -11.86 -4.23
N PRO A 24 -16.01 -12.66 -5.25
CA PRO A 24 -15.66 -14.06 -5.07
C PRO A 24 -14.43 -14.18 -4.16
N GLN A 25 -14.27 -15.35 -3.51
CA GLN A 25 -13.15 -15.61 -2.60
C GLN A 25 -12.44 -16.90 -2.99
N ILE A 26 -11.11 -16.82 -3.11
CA ILE A 26 -10.25 -17.97 -3.38
C ILE A 26 -9.75 -18.52 -2.04
N SER A 27 -10.27 -19.68 -1.62
CA SER A 27 -9.97 -20.29 -0.33
C SER A 27 -8.74 -21.21 -0.36
N SER A 28 -8.41 -21.76 -1.52
CA SER A 28 -7.23 -22.61 -1.70
C SER A 28 -6.66 -22.47 -3.10
N LEU A 29 -5.33 -22.59 -3.22
CA LEU A 29 -4.62 -22.64 -4.49
C LEU A 29 -3.37 -23.52 -4.35
N SER A 30 -3.26 -24.52 -5.22
CA SER A 30 -2.10 -25.41 -5.30
C SER A 30 -1.61 -25.51 -6.74
N ALA A 31 -0.29 -25.54 -6.93
CA ALA A 31 0.35 -25.66 -8.23
C ALA A 31 1.45 -26.74 -8.15
N ILE A 32 1.25 -27.85 -8.84
CA ILE A 32 2.13 -29.03 -8.81
C ILE A 32 2.70 -29.26 -10.22
N PRO A 33 4.01 -29.01 -10.44
CA PRO A 33 4.64 -29.25 -11.73
C PRO A 33 4.99 -30.75 -11.91
N ASP A 34 4.75 -31.24 -13.11
CA ASP A 34 5.27 -32.51 -13.62
C ASP A 34 6.25 -32.21 -14.77
N TRP A 35 7.53 -32.10 -14.44
CA TRP A 35 8.56 -31.75 -15.41
C TRP A 35 8.89 -32.90 -16.39
N ALA A 36 8.53 -34.15 -16.07
CA ALA A 36 8.72 -35.26 -16.99
C ALA A 36 7.75 -35.16 -18.18
N ASN A 37 6.55 -34.71 -17.92
CA ASN A 37 5.49 -34.51 -18.91
C ASN A 37 5.33 -33.03 -19.32
N LEU A 38 6.14 -32.12 -18.77
CA LEU A 38 6.10 -30.66 -19.01
C LEU A 38 4.69 -30.07 -18.75
N THR A 39 4.04 -30.50 -17.67
CA THR A 39 2.72 -30.02 -17.27
C THR A 39 2.71 -29.42 -15.87
N LEU A 40 1.82 -28.46 -15.64
CA LEU A 40 1.51 -27.91 -14.31
C LEU A 40 0.03 -28.19 -14.01
N SER A 41 -0.20 -28.95 -12.96
CA SER A 41 -1.56 -29.14 -12.45
C SER A 41 -1.84 -28.10 -11.38
N ILE A 42 -2.89 -27.30 -11.60
CA ILE A 42 -3.36 -26.28 -10.66
C ILE A 42 -4.71 -26.74 -10.13
N SER A 43 -4.88 -26.78 -8.83
CA SER A 43 -6.17 -26.96 -8.16
C SER A 43 -6.46 -25.74 -7.30
N TYR A 44 -7.70 -25.28 -7.32
CA TYR A 44 -8.16 -24.16 -6.52
C TYR A 44 -9.62 -24.32 -6.12
N GLU A 45 -10.00 -23.68 -5.04
CA GLU A 45 -11.38 -23.55 -4.61
C GLU A 45 -11.74 -22.06 -4.63
N VAL A 46 -12.83 -21.72 -5.28
CA VAL A 46 -13.39 -20.38 -5.32
C VAL A 46 -14.86 -20.43 -4.94
N THR A 47 -15.27 -19.54 -4.07
CA THR A 47 -16.66 -19.36 -3.65
C THR A 47 -17.17 -18.00 -4.09
N ASP A 48 -18.45 -17.93 -4.38
CA ASP A 48 -19.19 -16.72 -4.68
C ASP A 48 -20.58 -16.86 -4.06
N ASN A 49 -20.98 -15.86 -3.27
CA ASN A 49 -22.22 -15.96 -2.49
C ASN A 49 -23.48 -15.94 -3.38
N GLU A 50 -23.41 -15.24 -4.48
CA GLU A 50 -24.47 -15.07 -5.46
C GLU A 50 -24.44 -16.17 -6.52
N ASN A 51 -23.34 -16.95 -6.51
CA ASN A 51 -23.08 -18.02 -7.49
C ASN A 51 -22.96 -17.50 -8.92
N ASP A 52 -22.37 -16.31 -9.07
CA ASP A 52 -22.12 -15.70 -10.36
C ASP A 52 -21.05 -16.47 -11.15
N PRO A 53 -21.13 -16.48 -12.49
CA PRO A 53 -20.07 -17.04 -13.31
C PRO A 53 -18.84 -16.12 -13.29
N LEU A 54 -17.66 -16.73 -13.07
CA LEU A 54 -16.40 -16.04 -12.85
C LEU A 54 -15.52 -16.03 -14.10
N GLU A 55 -14.74 -14.98 -14.28
CA GLU A 55 -13.55 -15.00 -15.12
C GLU A 55 -12.34 -15.40 -14.28
N ILE A 56 -11.67 -16.47 -14.67
CA ILE A 56 -10.45 -16.95 -14.02
C ILE A 56 -9.26 -16.58 -14.91
N ILE A 57 -8.37 -15.74 -14.37
CA ILE A 57 -7.15 -15.27 -15.05
C ILE A 57 -5.94 -15.89 -14.36
N LEU A 58 -5.03 -16.44 -15.18
CA LEU A 58 -3.72 -16.92 -14.71
C LEU A 58 -2.61 -15.98 -15.17
N GLN A 59 -1.70 -15.69 -14.26
CA GLN A 59 -0.51 -14.93 -14.54
C GLN A 59 0.72 -15.65 -14.02
N PHE A 60 1.80 -15.69 -14.81
CA PHE A 60 3.05 -16.38 -14.51
C PHE A 60 4.24 -15.44 -14.49
N SER A 61 5.10 -15.63 -13.51
CA SER A 61 6.32 -14.85 -13.26
C SER A 61 7.51 -15.75 -13.01
N ASP A 62 8.69 -15.36 -13.48
CA ASP A 62 10.00 -15.96 -13.22
C ASP A 62 10.91 -15.09 -12.32
N ASN A 63 10.37 -13.99 -11.81
CA ASN A 63 11.13 -13.01 -11.03
C ASN A 63 10.46 -12.68 -9.68
N GLY A 64 9.76 -13.67 -9.09
CA GLY A 64 9.10 -13.54 -7.80
C GLY A 64 7.83 -12.70 -7.83
N GLY A 65 7.16 -12.63 -9.01
CA GLY A 65 5.92 -11.87 -9.19
C GLY A 65 6.14 -10.38 -9.51
N LYS A 66 7.38 -9.90 -9.64
CA LYS A 66 7.64 -8.50 -10.00
C LYS A 66 7.04 -8.12 -11.34
N THR A 67 7.05 -9.05 -12.28
CA THR A 67 6.32 -8.96 -13.53
C THR A 67 5.71 -10.32 -13.88
N TYR A 68 4.62 -10.31 -14.63
CA TYR A 68 3.93 -11.51 -15.09
C TYR A 68 4.08 -11.71 -16.62
N ALA A 69 5.27 -11.48 -17.14
CA ALA A 69 5.57 -11.49 -18.57
C ALA A 69 5.43 -12.89 -19.22
N LEU A 70 5.44 -13.97 -18.42
CA LEU A 70 5.33 -15.33 -18.93
C LEU A 70 3.90 -15.77 -19.23
N SER A 71 2.89 -15.01 -18.83
CA SER A 71 1.48 -15.43 -18.91
C SER A 71 1.03 -15.77 -20.33
N SER A 72 1.51 -15.05 -21.34
CA SER A 72 1.20 -15.34 -22.74
C SER A 72 1.96 -16.53 -23.34
N GLN A 73 2.96 -17.07 -22.63
CA GLN A 73 3.83 -18.15 -23.10
C GLN A 73 3.41 -19.51 -22.55
N ILE A 74 2.47 -19.54 -21.57
CA ILE A 74 2.06 -20.76 -20.88
C ILE A 74 0.59 -21.02 -21.21
N PRO A 75 0.30 -21.88 -22.19
CA PRO A 75 -1.06 -22.28 -22.52
C PRO A 75 -1.72 -23.02 -21.35
N ALA A 76 -2.96 -22.70 -21.08
CA ALA A 76 -3.77 -23.29 -20.01
C ALA A 76 -5.09 -23.85 -20.57
N THR A 77 -5.55 -24.95 -19.99
CA THR A 77 -6.83 -25.61 -20.30
C THR A 77 -7.54 -26.01 -19.00
N GLY A 78 -8.86 -26.24 -19.08
CA GLY A 78 -9.68 -26.57 -17.92
C GLY A 78 -10.48 -25.36 -17.43
N ASP A 79 -10.63 -25.23 -16.13
CA ASP A 79 -11.45 -24.18 -15.51
C ASP A 79 -10.71 -22.83 -15.46
N VAL A 80 -10.45 -22.23 -16.63
CA VAL A 80 -9.78 -20.96 -16.86
C VAL A 80 -10.51 -20.14 -17.93
N GLY A 81 -10.45 -18.81 -17.86
CA GLY A 81 -11.21 -17.90 -18.71
C GLY A 81 -12.62 -17.68 -18.18
N PHE A 82 -13.55 -17.37 -19.06
CA PHE A 82 -14.96 -17.11 -18.73
C PHE A 82 -15.89 -17.97 -19.62
N PRO A 83 -16.98 -18.55 -19.11
CA PRO A 83 -17.42 -18.54 -17.70
C PRO A 83 -16.91 -19.76 -16.91
N VAL A 84 -16.50 -19.55 -15.67
CA VAL A 84 -16.19 -20.63 -14.71
C VAL A 84 -17.18 -20.54 -13.55
N GLN A 85 -17.77 -21.66 -13.13
CA GLN A 85 -18.68 -21.68 -11.98
C GLN A 85 -17.89 -21.76 -10.67
N PRO A 86 -18.37 -21.19 -9.53
CA PRO A 86 -17.77 -21.41 -8.22
C PRO A 86 -17.65 -22.89 -7.84
N GLY A 87 -16.70 -23.22 -6.94
CA GLY A 87 -16.44 -24.56 -6.42
C GLY A 87 -14.99 -25.00 -6.54
N ASN A 88 -14.74 -26.30 -6.37
CA ASN A 88 -13.43 -26.91 -6.59
C ASN A 88 -13.15 -27.03 -8.09
N ARG A 89 -12.03 -26.48 -8.54
CA ARG A 89 -11.68 -26.32 -9.94
C ARG A 89 -10.25 -26.77 -10.23
N SER A 90 -10.00 -27.08 -11.50
CA SER A 90 -8.67 -27.53 -11.93
C SER A 90 -8.28 -26.95 -13.30
N ILE A 91 -6.98 -26.65 -13.43
CA ILE A 91 -6.37 -26.14 -14.64
C ILE A 91 -5.13 -26.98 -14.94
N THR A 92 -4.88 -27.24 -16.20
CA THR A 92 -3.62 -27.84 -16.67
C THR A 92 -2.91 -26.85 -17.59
N CYS A 93 -1.63 -26.60 -17.33
CA CYS A 93 -0.81 -25.70 -18.13
C CYS A 93 0.35 -26.47 -18.79
N ASP A 94 0.77 -26.02 -19.96
CA ASP A 94 1.93 -26.52 -20.67
C ASP A 94 3.18 -25.74 -20.25
N LEU A 95 4.17 -26.44 -19.65
CA LEU A 95 5.43 -25.89 -19.18
C LEU A 95 6.58 -25.99 -20.20
N SER A 96 6.33 -26.40 -21.42
CA SER A 96 7.38 -26.61 -22.44
C SER A 96 8.25 -25.35 -22.67
N ALA A 97 7.63 -24.16 -22.60
CA ALA A 97 8.32 -22.88 -22.70
C ALA A 97 9.30 -22.61 -21.53
N LEU A 98 9.13 -23.27 -20.37
CA LEU A 98 9.90 -23.07 -19.15
C LEU A 98 10.94 -24.16 -18.90
N SER A 99 11.06 -25.17 -19.75
CA SER A 99 11.84 -26.39 -19.50
C SER A 99 13.33 -26.17 -19.23
N ASN A 100 13.89 -25.01 -19.62
CA ASN A 100 15.28 -24.65 -19.43
C ASN A 100 15.49 -23.42 -18.52
N THR A 101 14.48 -23.00 -17.79
CA THR A 101 14.54 -21.81 -16.93
C THR A 101 14.85 -22.21 -15.49
N ALA A 102 15.89 -21.61 -14.89
CA ALA A 102 16.38 -21.95 -13.54
C ALA A 102 15.64 -21.21 -12.39
N ALA A 103 14.75 -20.29 -12.70
CA ALA A 103 14.08 -19.47 -11.69
C ALA A 103 12.97 -20.24 -10.96
N PRO A 104 12.72 -19.95 -9.67
CA PRO A 104 11.43 -20.29 -9.06
C PRO A 104 10.33 -19.49 -9.75
N PHE A 105 9.23 -20.15 -10.06
CA PHE A 105 8.09 -19.53 -10.70
C PHE A 105 7.03 -19.14 -9.69
N SER A 106 6.41 -17.99 -9.92
CA SER A 106 5.22 -17.55 -9.19
C SER A 106 4.01 -17.59 -10.13
N LEU A 107 2.92 -18.14 -9.62
CA LEU A 107 1.62 -18.13 -10.25
C LEU A 107 0.73 -17.17 -9.47
N ARG A 108 -0.02 -16.31 -10.15
CA ARG A 108 -1.16 -15.57 -9.59
C ARG A 108 -2.44 -16.01 -10.31
N LEU A 109 -3.44 -16.43 -9.53
CA LEU A 109 -4.78 -16.71 -9.98
C LEU A 109 -5.68 -15.56 -9.53
N ILE A 110 -6.50 -15.04 -10.45
CA ILE A 110 -7.47 -13.99 -10.19
C ILE A 110 -8.85 -14.54 -10.53
N ALA A 111 -9.83 -14.32 -9.66
CA ALA A 111 -11.24 -14.59 -9.90
C ALA A 111 -11.99 -13.25 -9.91
N ASP A 112 -12.78 -12.99 -10.97
CA ASP A 112 -13.54 -11.75 -11.19
C ASP A 112 -14.95 -12.14 -11.65
N ASP A 113 -15.98 -11.71 -10.92
CA ASP A 113 -17.38 -11.96 -11.26
C ASP A 113 -17.96 -10.99 -12.29
N LYS A 114 -17.15 -10.04 -12.78
CA LYS A 114 -17.52 -9.00 -13.74
C LYS A 114 -18.54 -7.98 -13.24
N GLN A 115 -18.85 -7.99 -11.96
CA GLN A 115 -19.73 -6.99 -11.38
C GLN A 115 -19.03 -5.64 -11.22
N ILE A 116 -19.83 -4.61 -11.05
CA ILE A 116 -19.29 -3.26 -10.79
C ILE A 116 -18.78 -3.21 -9.34
N PHE A 117 -17.52 -2.84 -9.18
CA PHE A 117 -16.91 -2.69 -7.86
C PHE A 117 -17.58 -1.56 -7.05
N ASP A 118 -17.99 -1.85 -5.83
CA ASP A 118 -18.59 -0.87 -4.93
C ASP A 118 -17.51 -0.05 -4.21
N ILE A 119 -17.13 1.08 -4.83
CA ILE A 119 -16.16 2.01 -4.26
C ILE A 119 -16.65 2.60 -2.93
N GLN A 120 -17.97 2.83 -2.78
CA GLN A 120 -18.50 3.37 -1.52
C GLN A 120 -18.34 2.38 -0.37
N ALA A 121 -18.59 1.09 -0.61
CA ALA A 121 -18.36 0.05 0.38
C ALA A 121 -16.88 0.01 0.79
N LEU A 122 -15.94 0.05 -0.18
CA LEU A 122 -14.50 0.07 0.08
C LEU A 122 -14.08 1.22 1.00
N ILE A 123 -14.46 2.45 0.67
CA ILE A 123 -14.02 3.61 1.44
C ILE A 123 -14.71 3.73 2.80
N ASN A 124 -15.87 3.10 2.99
CA ASN A 124 -16.53 3.03 4.29
C ASN A 124 -15.73 2.19 5.30
N GLU A 125 -14.80 1.36 4.85
CA GLU A 125 -13.89 0.58 5.69
C GLU A 125 -12.65 1.37 6.18
N VAL A 126 -12.46 2.61 5.74
CA VAL A 126 -11.43 3.49 6.31
C VAL A 126 -11.72 3.70 7.80
N ASP A 127 -10.78 3.25 8.63
CA ASP A 127 -10.95 3.21 10.08
C ASP A 127 -10.14 4.32 10.77
N SER A 128 -10.84 5.31 11.32
CA SER A 128 -10.22 6.42 12.03
C SER A 128 -9.47 6.01 13.29
N ASN A 129 -9.87 4.90 13.96
CA ASN A 129 -9.14 4.40 15.12
C ASN A 129 -7.81 3.76 14.70
N ARG A 130 -7.80 3.08 13.55
CA ARG A 130 -6.56 2.53 12.98
C ARG A 130 -5.61 3.64 12.54
N LEU A 131 -6.12 4.68 11.86
CA LEU A 131 -5.36 5.88 11.54
C LEU A 131 -4.77 6.55 12.79
N HIS A 132 -5.57 6.67 13.86
CA HIS A 132 -5.10 7.20 15.14
C HIS A 132 -3.97 6.35 15.74
N THR A 133 -4.16 5.03 15.80
CA THR A 133 -3.18 4.10 16.38
C THR A 133 -1.85 4.12 15.62
N ASP A 134 -1.91 4.14 14.29
CA ASP A 134 -0.72 4.23 13.46
C ASP A 134 -0.02 5.59 13.65
N LEU A 135 -0.81 6.66 13.76
CA LEU A 135 -0.27 8.01 13.93
C LEU A 135 0.37 8.20 15.31
N ASP A 136 -0.22 7.63 16.38
CA ASP A 136 0.35 7.57 17.73
C ASP A 136 1.71 6.83 17.72
N PHE A 137 1.81 5.75 16.95
CA PHE A 137 3.09 5.05 16.75
C PHE A 137 4.09 5.87 15.94
N LEU A 138 3.64 6.61 14.91
CA LEU A 138 4.53 7.37 14.02
C LEU A 138 4.97 8.72 14.64
N GLU A 139 4.20 9.28 15.57
CA GLU A 139 4.58 10.53 16.25
C GLU A 139 5.92 10.36 16.97
N GLY A 140 6.90 11.13 16.55
CA GLY A 140 8.26 11.09 17.08
C GLY A 140 9.28 11.46 16.03
N ILE A 141 10.43 11.95 16.44
CA ILE A 141 11.45 12.42 15.50
C ILE A 141 11.94 11.24 14.63
N ARG A 142 11.68 11.31 13.34
CA ARG A 142 12.08 10.33 12.33
C ARG A 142 13.19 10.91 11.44
N HIS A 143 14.26 11.35 12.08
CA HIS A 143 15.37 12.03 11.40
C HIS A 143 16.66 11.23 11.54
N ARG A 144 17.47 11.18 10.47
CA ARG A 144 18.69 10.37 10.35
C ARG A 144 19.73 10.56 11.47
N THR A 145 19.75 11.72 12.12
CA THR A 145 20.74 12.02 13.20
C THR A 145 20.13 12.06 14.58
N THR A 146 18.97 12.68 14.76
CA THR A 146 18.33 12.91 16.07
C THR A 146 17.27 11.90 16.43
N GLY A 147 16.67 11.24 15.42
CA GLY A 147 15.57 10.27 15.58
C GLY A 147 15.79 8.96 14.86
N ASN A 148 17.03 8.56 14.60
CA ASN A 148 17.32 7.39 13.77
C ASN A 148 16.69 6.06 14.26
N PRO A 149 16.61 5.75 15.56
CA PRO A 149 15.92 4.53 16.01
C PRO A 149 14.43 4.51 15.64
N HIS A 150 13.74 5.66 15.77
CA HIS A 150 12.33 5.79 15.43
C HIS A 150 12.11 5.76 13.91
N LEU A 151 13.00 6.40 13.15
CA LEU A 151 13.02 6.31 11.69
C LEU A 151 13.14 4.85 11.20
N ILE A 152 14.00 4.03 11.84
CA ILE A 152 14.12 2.60 11.52
C ILE A 152 12.84 1.86 11.88
N ALA A 153 12.27 2.09 13.07
CA ALA A 153 11.02 1.45 13.48
C ALA A 153 9.86 1.78 12.53
N THR A 154 9.80 3.02 12.03
CA THR A 154 8.82 3.44 11.01
C THR A 154 9.02 2.68 9.69
N ARG A 155 10.27 2.54 9.23
CA ARG A 155 10.59 1.74 8.03
C ARG A 155 10.13 0.30 8.18
N ASP A 156 10.45 -0.32 9.32
CA ASP A 156 10.08 -1.70 9.61
C ASP A 156 8.56 -1.88 9.63
N SER A 157 7.82 -0.90 10.17
CA SER A 157 6.35 -0.92 10.19
C SER A 157 5.77 -0.85 8.77
N ILE A 158 6.24 0.07 7.93
CA ILE A 158 5.79 0.19 6.53
C ILE A 158 6.15 -1.06 5.73
N GLN A 159 7.38 -1.57 5.88
CA GLN A 159 7.81 -2.81 5.23
C GLN A 159 6.93 -4.00 5.61
N ASN A 160 6.66 -4.17 6.91
CA ASN A 160 5.83 -5.26 7.42
C ASN A 160 4.40 -5.16 6.88
N LEU A 161 3.86 -3.94 6.79
CA LEU A 161 2.57 -3.71 6.19
C LEU A 161 2.54 -4.11 4.71
N PHE A 162 3.52 -3.68 3.92
CA PHE A 162 3.59 -4.02 2.48
C PHE A 162 3.68 -5.53 2.27
N LEU A 163 4.57 -6.19 3.01
CA LEU A 163 4.72 -7.64 2.94
C LEU A 163 3.45 -8.37 3.42
N GLY A 164 2.86 -7.93 4.53
CA GLY A 164 1.62 -8.51 5.09
C GLY A 164 0.40 -8.33 4.18
N ALA A 165 0.38 -7.28 3.38
CA ALA A 165 -0.64 -7.00 2.36
C ALA A 165 -0.40 -7.76 1.03
N GLY A 166 0.64 -8.59 0.95
CA GLY A 166 0.99 -9.35 -0.26
C GLY A 166 1.61 -8.52 -1.38
N LEU A 167 2.04 -7.29 -1.09
CA LEU A 167 2.72 -6.45 -2.07
C LEU A 167 4.13 -6.96 -2.33
N GLN A 168 4.59 -6.74 -3.53
CA GLN A 168 6.01 -6.91 -3.85
C GLN A 168 6.79 -5.73 -3.31
N TYR A 169 7.60 -6.04 -2.31
CA TYR A 169 8.40 -5.04 -1.61
C TYR A 169 9.78 -4.87 -2.23
N GLU A 170 10.19 -3.62 -2.37
CA GLU A 170 11.54 -3.23 -2.80
C GLU A 170 12.03 -2.02 -2.01
N GLU A 171 13.30 -2.01 -1.65
CA GLU A 171 13.99 -0.84 -1.11
C GLU A 171 14.85 -0.18 -2.18
N GLN A 172 14.71 1.12 -2.34
CA GLN A 172 15.62 1.91 -3.14
C GLN A 172 16.55 2.74 -2.25
N ASN A 173 17.85 2.56 -2.38
CA ASN A 173 18.85 3.34 -1.65
C ASN A 173 18.90 4.79 -2.12
N VAL A 174 18.89 5.73 -1.16
CA VAL A 174 19.00 7.18 -1.36
C VAL A 174 20.25 7.71 -0.66
N PRO A 175 21.40 7.83 -1.34
CA PRO A 175 22.65 8.23 -0.72
C PRO A 175 22.66 9.73 -0.37
N LEU A 176 23.13 10.05 0.85
CA LEU A 176 23.38 11.42 1.34
C LEU A 176 24.65 11.45 2.18
N GLY A 177 25.79 11.76 1.57
CA GLY A 177 27.09 11.69 2.23
C GLY A 177 27.38 10.27 2.75
N ASN A 178 27.61 10.14 4.05
CA ASN A 178 27.83 8.84 4.72
C ASN A 178 26.54 8.13 5.15
N TYR A 179 25.39 8.74 4.95
CA TYR A 179 24.09 8.17 5.25
C TYR A 179 23.42 7.62 3.98
N VAL A 180 22.69 6.52 4.12
CA VAL A 180 21.90 5.96 3.04
C VAL A 180 20.44 5.87 3.49
N GLY A 181 19.62 6.77 2.98
CA GLY A 181 18.17 6.72 3.11
C GLY A 181 17.55 5.57 2.31
N LYS A 182 16.28 5.32 2.53
CA LYS A 182 15.55 4.19 1.95
C LYS A 182 14.18 4.62 1.45
N ASN A 183 13.93 4.65 0.17
CA ASN A 183 12.56 4.62 -0.32
C ASN A 183 12.01 3.20 -0.17
N LEU A 184 10.80 3.10 0.36
CA LEU A 184 10.08 1.83 0.58
C LEU A 184 8.99 1.73 -0.49
N ILE A 185 9.05 0.71 -1.33
CA ILE A 185 8.19 0.60 -2.50
C ILE A 185 7.41 -0.72 -2.42
N GLY A 186 6.08 -0.61 -2.39
CA GLY A 186 5.16 -1.74 -2.44
C GLY A 186 4.40 -1.75 -3.76
N ASN A 187 4.49 -2.83 -4.53
CA ASN A 187 3.79 -2.98 -5.80
C ASN A 187 2.73 -4.06 -5.76
N LEU A 188 1.57 -3.77 -6.33
CA LEU A 188 0.56 -4.75 -6.72
C LEU A 188 0.40 -4.68 -8.24
N PRO A 189 0.96 -5.62 -9.00
CA PRO A 189 0.89 -5.60 -10.46
C PRO A 189 -0.54 -5.70 -10.97
N GLY A 190 -0.86 -4.95 -12.01
CA GLY A 190 -2.16 -4.97 -12.67
C GLY A 190 -2.46 -6.31 -13.36
N THR A 191 -3.74 -6.58 -13.55
CA THR A 191 -4.20 -7.83 -14.19
C THR A 191 -4.18 -7.76 -15.72
N MET A 192 -4.32 -6.56 -16.30
CA MET A 192 -4.47 -6.36 -17.74
C MET A 192 -3.47 -5.37 -18.33
N ALA A 193 -3.15 -4.30 -17.59
CA ALA A 193 -2.26 -3.21 -18.03
C ALA A 193 -1.23 -2.92 -16.93
N ALA A 194 -0.42 -3.92 -16.60
CA ALA A 194 0.54 -3.86 -15.50
C ALA A 194 1.65 -2.80 -15.71
N GLU A 195 1.89 -2.38 -16.94
CA GLU A 195 2.80 -1.28 -17.27
C GLU A 195 2.24 0.10 -16.91
N LYS A 196 0.93 0.23 -16.69
CA LYS A 196 0.27 1.45 -16.26
C LYS A 196 0.17 1.47 -14.74
N VAL A 197 0.78 2.47 -14.11
CA VAL A 197 0.96 2.49 -12.66
C VAL A 197 0.26 3.69 -12.06
N VAL A 198 -0.57 3.44 -11.05
CA VAL A 198 -1.18 4.45 -10.17
C VAL A 198 -0.41 4.44 -8.84
N ILE A 199 0.08 5.58 -8.43
CA ILE A 199 0.94 5.74 -7.24
C ILE A 199 0.21 6.52 -6.16
N ASN A 200 0.34 6.07 -4.91
CA ASN A 200 0.09 6.87 -3.72
C ASN A 200 1.36 6.92 -2.89
N ASP A 201 1.77 8.09 -2.49
CA ASP A 201 3.00 8.27 -1.73
C ASP A 201 2.87 9.31 -0.61
N ALA A 202 3.80 9.19 0.34
CA ALA A 202 4.08 10.17 1.37
C ALA A 202 5.52 10.01 1.83
N HIS A 203 6.17 11.08 2.30
CA HIS A 203 7.43 10.93 2.99
C HIS A 203 7.23 10.53 4.45
N TYR A 204 8.16 9.76 4.99
CA TYR A 204 8.07 9.26 6.36
C TYR A 204 9.16 9.83 7.29
N ASP A 205 10.15 10.55 6.75
CA ASP A 205 11.13 11.28 7.55
C ASP A 205 10.54 12.58 8.11
N THR A 206 11.23 13.20 9.05
CA THR A 206 10.87 14.49 9.65
C THR A 206 12.11 15.40 9.70
N VAL A 207 11.89 16.67 9.95
CA VAL A 207 12.97 17.57 10.39
C VAL A 207 13.54 17.11 11.75
N ASN A 208 14.72 17.62 12.11
CA ASN A 208 15.52 17.13 13.23
C ASN A 208 14.94 17.41 14.63
N ASN A 209 13.88 18.18 14.75
CA ASN A 209 13.34 18.67 16.02
C ASN A 209 11.79 18.64 16.11
N ALA A 210 11.09 18.15 15.08
CA ALA A 210 9.64 18.00 15.08
C ALA A 210 9.24 16.52 15.19
N PRO A 211 8.25 16.18 16.02
CA PRO A 211 7.73 14.80 16.08
C PRO A 211 6.96 14.40 14.82
N GLY A 212 6.52 15.35 14.00
CA GLY A 212 5.97 15.11 12.68
C GLY A 212 4.69 14.31 12.69
N ALA A 213 3.74 14.63 13.58
CA ALA A 213 2.44 13.99 13.57
C ALA A 213 1.66 14.35 12.31
N ASP A 214 1.71 15.64 11.92
CA ASP A 214 1.12 16.11 10.68
C ASP A 214 2.12 16.01 9.53
N ASP A 215 3.34 16.50 9.74
CA ASP A 215 4.42 16.56 8.75
C ASP A 215 5.45 15.42 8.95
N ASN A 216 5.37 14.29 8.23
CA ASN A 216 4.27 13.91 7.37
C ASN A 216 3.70 12.55 7.86
N GLY A 217 3.49 12.44 9.19
CA GLY A 217 2.83 11.29 9.82
C GLY A 217 1.43 11.10 9.27
N SER A 218 0.66 12.19 9.12
CA SER A 218 -0.71 12.16 8.59
C SER A 218 -0.76 11.59 7.17
N GLY A 219 0.15 12.00 6.29
CA GLY A 219 0.27 11.45 4.94
C GLY A 219 0.71 10.00 4.93
N THR A 220 1.70 9.65 5.77
CA THR A 220 2.22 8.28 5.87
C THR A 220 1.13 7.29 6.32
N VAL A 221 0.34 7.60 7.37
CA VAL A 221 -0.75 6.72 7.80
C VAL A 221 -1.88 6.65 6.79
N GLY A 222 -2.14 7.74 6.06
CA GLY A 222 -3.09 7.75 4.94
C GLY A 222 -2.70 6.78 3.83
N MET A 223 -1.43 6.76 3.44
CA MET A 223 -0.88 5.77 2.50
C MET A 223 -0.98 4.34 3.05
N MET A 224 -0.62 4.12 4.31
CA MET A 224 -0.71 2.80 4.97
C MET A 224 -2.15 2.28 4.98
N GLU A 225 -3.13 3.13 5.20
CA GLU A 225 -4.55 2.77 5.15
C GLU A 225 -5.00 2.42 3.74
N ALA A 226 -4.56 3.18 2.72
CA ALA A 226 -4.82 2.86 1.32
C ALA A 226 -4.24 1.49 0.93
N VAL A 227 -3.03 1.14 1.42
CA VAL A 227 -2.46 -0.21 1.24
C VAL A 227 -3.39 -1.28 1.78
N ARG A 228 -3.85 -1.16 3.03
CA ARG A 228 -4.69 -2.18 3.70
C ARG A 228 -5.98 -2.46 2.95
N LEU A 229 -6.56 -1.43 2.37
CA LEU A 229 -7.86 -1.55 1.71
C LEU A 229 -7.73 -1.98 0.26
N MET A 230 -6.85 -1.34 -0.51
CA MET A 230 -6.79 -1.54 -1.96
C MET A 230 -6.05 -2.81 -2.37
N SER A 231 -5.09 -3.29 -1.56
CA SER A 231 -4.33 -4.50 -1.88
C SER A 231 -5.17 -5.78 -1.85
N ARG A 232 -6.33 -5.75 -1.23
CA ARG A 232 -7.23 -6.91 -1.13
C ARG A 232 -7.90 -7.27 -2.46
N TYR A 233 -7.95 -6.33 -3.38
CA TYR A 233 -8.68 -6.48 -4.63
C TYR A 233 -7.75 -6.41 -5.82
N PRO A 234 -8.01 -7.18 -6.89
CA PRO A 234 -7.29 -7.04 -8.14
C PRO A 234 -7.65 -5.71 -8.81
N SER A 235 -6.75 -5.18 -9.61
CA SER A 235 -6.96 -3.98 -10.42
C SER A 235 -6.41 -4.19 -11.82
N LYS A 236 -7.00 -3.55 -12.85
CA LYS A 236 -6.50 -3.71 -14.21
C LYS A 236 -5.13 -3.08 -14.40
N LYS A 237 -4.88 -1.92 -13.76
CA LYS A 237 -3.58 -1.24 -13.74
C LYS A 237 -2.86 -1.53 -12.43
N SER A 238 -1.55 -1.40 -12.43
CA SER A 238 -0.74 -1.60 -11.21
C SER A 238 -0.99 -0.50 -10.17
N LEU A 239 -1.03 -0.92 -8.91
CA LEU A 239 -0.99 -0.02 -7.76
C LEU A 239 0.41 -0.02 -7.17
N ARG A 240 0.92 1.15 -6.82
CA ARG A 240 2.21 1.32 -6.17
C ARG A 240 2.07 2.26 -4.99
N PHE A 241 2.63 1.87 -3.85
CA PHE A 241 2.65 2.67 -2.64
C PHE A 241 4.11 2.94 -2.28
N ILE A 242 4.44 4.21 -1.97
CA ILE A 242 5.83 4.60 -1.73
C ILE A 242 5.94 5.43 -0.47
N GLY A 243 6.73 4.93 0.50
CA GLY A 243 7.25 5.76 1.58
C GLY A 243 8.57 6.39 1.14
N PHE A 244 8.62 7.70 0.95
CA PHE A 244 9.86 8.41 0.62
C PHE A 244 10.66 8.76 1.86
N ASP A 245 11.99 8.68 1.74
CA ASP A 245 12.95 9.12 2.75
C ASP A 245 13.69 10.36 2.25
N LEU A 246 14.20 11.17 3.17
CA LEU A 246 14.98 12.36 2.86
C LEU A 246 14.21 13.41 2.02
N GLU A 247 12.90 13.47 2.18
CA GLU A 247 12.11 14.59 1.66
C GLU A 247 12.60 15.90 2.28
N GLU A 248 12.71 15.95 3.61
CA GLU A 248 13.17 17.05 4.44
C GLU A 248 14.64 17.47 4.20
N SER A 249 15.33 16.68 3.41
CA SER A 249 16.69 16.98 2.95
C SER A 249 16.73 17.50 1.50
N GLY A 250 15.59 17.93 0.96
CA GLY A 250 15.42 18.50 -0.38
C GLY A 250 14.93 17.52 -1.41
N LEU A 251 13.88 16.77 -1.10
CA LEU A 251 13.18 15.83 -2.00
C LEU A 251 14.07 14.69 -2.53
N LEU A 252 15.14 14.33 -1.79
CA LEU A 252 16.16 13.41 -2.33
C LEU A 252 15.58 12.03 -2.65
N GLY A 253 14.60 11.57 -1.86
CA GLY A 253 13.92 10.30 -2.09
C GLY A 253 13.19 10.26 -3.40
N SER A 254 12.27 11.18 -3.61
CA SER A 254 11.47 11.24 -4.84
C SER A 254 12.28 11.57 -6.07
N ILE A 255 13.27 12.48 -5.96
CA ILE A 255 14.23 12.75 -7.05
C ILE A 255 14.97 11.47 -7.45
N ARG A 256 15.44 10.69 -6.46
CA ARG A 256 16.12 9.41 -6.72
C ARG A 256 15.19 8.42 -7.41
N TYR A 257 13.94 8.32 -6.92
CA TYR A 257 12.95 7.42 -7.47
C TYR A 257 12.60 7.74 -8.93
N VAL A 258 12.28 8.99 -9.21
CA VAL A 258 11.92 9.43 -10.56
C VAL A 258 13.06 9.20 -11.57
N ASN A 259 14.31 9.46 -11.14
CA ASN A 259 15.47 9.33 -12.02
C ASN A 259 15.90 7.88 -12.27
N THR A 260 15.68 6.97 -11.32
CA THR A 260 16.28 5.61 -11.38
C THR A 260 15.36 4.48 -10.92
N GLY A 261 14.20 4.77 -10.35
CA GLY A 261 13.27 3.78 -9.80
C GLY A 261 12.10 3.46 -10.72
N ILE A 262 11.83 4.27 -11.74
CA ILE A 262 10.76 4.03 -12.70
C ILE A 262 11.33 3.26 -13.91
N PRO A 263 10.93 2.01 -14.13
CA PRO A 263 11.31 1.25 -15.33
C PRO A 263 10.86 1.97 -16.62
N ALA A 264 11.69 1.92 -17.65
CA ALA A 264 11.40 2.58 -18.94
C ALA A 264 10.12 2.05 -19.63
N SER A 265 9.70 0.84 -19.30
CA SER A 265 8.45 0.23 -19.80
C SER A 265 7.20 0.71 -19.08
N GLU A 266 7.32 1.41 -17.95
CA GLU A 266 6.19 1.83 -17.15
C GLU A 266 5.65 3.21 -17.55
N GLN A 267 4.35 3.34 -17.48
CA GLN A 267 3.60 4.58 -17.71
C GLN A 267 2.93 4.98 -16.40
N ILE A 268 3.35 6.09 -15.82
CA ILE A 268 2.71 6.62 -14.60
C ILE A 268 1.40 7.30 -15.01
N GLU A 269 0.26 6.69 -14.65
CA GLU A 269 -1.08 7.20 -14.95
C GLU A 269 -1.45 8.39 -14.06
N GLY A 270 -1.02 8.34 -12.79
CA GLY A 270 -1.21 9.41 -11.82
C GLY A 270 -0.53 9.11 -10.50
N VAL A 271 -0.11 10.18 -9.82
CA VAL A 271 0.49 10.14 -8.49
C VAL A 271 -0.39 10.95 -7.54
N PHE A 272 -0.76 10.35 -6.42
CA PHE A 272 -1.48 10.98 -5.31
C PHE A 272 -0.51 11.13 -4.14
N ASN A 273 0.15 12.27 -4.07
CA ASN A 273 1.10 12.57 -3.00
C ASN A 273 0.37 13.22 -1.83
N TYR A 274 0.56 12.69 -0.64
CA TYR A 274 0.09 13.31 0.60
C TYR A 274 1.19 14.18 1.18
N GLU A 275 0.84 15.45 1.44
CA GLU A 275 1.73 16.43 2.06
C GLU A 275 0.99 17.20 3.12
N MET A 276 1.01 16.63 4.36
CA MET A 276 0.19 17.02 5.50
C MET A 276 -1.30 17.03 5.15
N ILE A 277 -2.04 16.09 5.72
CA ILE A 277 -3.47 15.92 5.45
C ILE A 277 -4.30 15.82 6.74
N GLY A 278 -3.73 16.24 7.88
CA GLY A 278 -4.34 16.04 9.20
C GLY A 278 -4.88 17.30 9.86
N TYR A 279 -4.35 18.49 9.56
CA TYR A 279 -4.73 19.71 10.26
C TYR A 279 -5.97 20.38 9.66
N TRP A 280 -6.96 20.61 10.51
CA TRP A 280 -8.24 21.21 10.12
C TRP A 280 -8.71 22.22 11.16
N SER A 281 -9.34 23.32 10.72
CA SER A 281 -9.92 24.31 11.61
C SER A 281 -11.13 24.99 10.98
N ASP A 282 -12.23 25.09 11.74
CA ASP A 282 -13.43 25.85 11.38
C ASP A 282 -13.40 27.29 11.92
N GLU A 283 -12.33 27.67 12.60
CA GLU A 283 -12.16 29.04 13.07
C GLU A 283 -11.82 29.99 11.92
N PRO A 284 -12.41 31.20 11.91
CA PRO A 284 -12.08 32.20 10.90
C PRO A 284 -10.62 32.61 10.92
N ASN A 285 -10.08 32.94 9.74
CA ASN A 285 -8.71 33.43 9.56
C ASN A 285 -7.60 32.43 9.97
N THR A 286 -7.88 31.14 9.86
CA THR A 286 -6.92 30.06 10.10
C THR A 286 -6.19 29.63 8.82
N GLN A 287 -6.65 30.04 7.65
CA GLN A 287 -5.97 29.83 6.37
C GLN A 287 -5.30 31.12 5.89
N ILE A 288 -4.00 31.08 5.73
CA ILE A 288 -3.22 32.16 5.12
C ILE A 288 -3.05 31.84 3.64
N LEU A 289 -3.18 32.86 2.78
CA LEU A 289 -2.86 32.72 1.35
C LEU A 289 -1.44 33.24 1.10
N PRO A 290 -0.56 32.48 0.42
CA PRO A 290 0.74 32.98 0.01
C PRO A 290 0.66 34.26 -0.83
N GLN A 291 1.73 35.04 -0.81
CA GLN A 291 1.81 36.27 -1.61
C GLN A 291 1.65 35.94 -3.11
N GLY A 292 0.79 36.66 -3.80
CA GLY A 292 0.52 36.44 -5.23
C GLY A 292 -0.55 35.39 -5.54
N PHE A 293 -0.98 34.60 -4.56
CA PHE A 293 -2.05 33.59 -4.74
C PHE A 293 -3.33 34.15 -5.33
N PRO A 294 -3.88 35.29 -4.85
CA PRO A 294 -5.08 35.85 -5.44
C PRO A 294 -4.94 36.24 -6.91
N PHE A 295 -3.73 36.48 -7.36
CA PHE A 295 -3.45 36.77 -8.77
C PHE A 295 -3.36 35.48 -9.61
N LEU A 296 -2.68 34.45 -9.10
CA LEU A 296 -2.50 33.18 -9.80
C LEU A 296 -3.78 32.32 -9.77
N PHE A 297 -4.50 32.35 -8.64
CA PHE A 297 -5.67 31.51 -8.38
C PHE A 297 -6.85 32.35 -7.88
N PRO A 298 -7.40 33.27 -8.70
CA PRO A 298 -8.43 34.22 -8.26
C PRO A 298 -9.71 33.52 -7.78
N ALA A 299 -10.14 32.44 -8.47
CA ALA A 299 -11.35 31.71 -8.11
C ALA A 299 -11.20 30.96 -6.78
N ALA A 300 -10.08 30.26 -6.56
CA ALA A 300 -9.79 29.57 -5.31
C ALA A 300 -9.63 30.54 -4.14
N SER A 301 -8.93 31.64 -4.36
CA SER A 301 -8.77 32.70 -3.36
C SER A 301 -10.11 33.34 -2.96
N ALA A 302 -11.00 33.53 -3.92
CA ALA A 302 -12.36 34.03 -3.64
C ALA A 302 -13.19 33.01 -2.83
N GLN A 303 -13.06 31.71 -3.09
CA GLN A 303 -13.69 30.66 -2.28
C GLN A 303 -13.20 30.67 -0.84
N VAL A 304 -11.88 30.76 -0.62
CA VAL A 304 -11.28 30.85 0.73
C VAL A 304 -11.78 32.10 1.45
N ALA A 305 -11.78 33.24 0.79
CA ALA A 305 -12.27 34.50 1.35
C ALA A 305 -13.77 34.43 1.69
N ALA A 306 -14.61 33.89 0.82
CA ALA A 306 -16.04 33.69 1.05
C ALA A 306 -16.33 32.77 2.25
N ASN A 307 -15.40 31.85 2.57
CA ASN A 307 -15.43 30.97 3.74
C ASN A 307 -14.75 31.59 4.97
N ASN A 308 -14.55 32.90 5.00
CA ASN A 308 -13.88 33.61 6.09
C ASN A 308 -12.46 33.09 6.41
N TYR A 309 -11.73 32.64 5.41
CA TYR A 309 -10.38 32.07 5.56
C TYR A 309 -10.28 30.95 6.60
N ARG A 310 -11.30 30.07 6.66
CA ARG A 310 -11.25 28.87 7.48
C ARG A 310 -10.37 27.80 6.82
N GLY A 311 -9.58 27.11 7.63
CA GLY A 311 -8.74 26.00 7.20
C GLY A 311 -9.49 24.65 7.26
N ASP A 312 -10.68 24.57 6.67
CA ASP A 312 -11.62 23.45 6.77
C ASP A 312 -11.78 22.65 5.45
N PHE A 313 -10.74 22.67 4.63
CA PHE A 313 -10.73 22.04 3.30
C PHE A 313 -9.38 21.36 3.02
N ILE A 314 -9.38 20.42 2.07
CA ILE A 314 -8.15 19.91 1.45
C ILE A 314 -7.84 20.70 0.19
N THR A 315 -6.58 21.02 -0.02
CA THR A 315 -6.09 21.62 -1.25
C THR A 315 -5.63 20.52 -2.20
N ASN A 316 -6.21 20.47 -3.39
CA ASN A 316 -5.89 19.55 -4.47
C ASN A 316 -5.05 20.30 -5.50
N VAL A 317 -3.76 20.07 -5.53
CA VAL A 317 -2.80 20.84 -6.34
C VAL A 317 -2.28 19.99 -7.50
N GLY A 318 -2.42 20.47 -8.71
CA GLY A 318 -1.84 19.85 -9.92
C GLY A 318 -1.28 20.90 -10.86
N ASN A 319 -0.29 20.53 -11.67
CA ASN A 319 0.22 21.38 -12.75
C ASN A 319 -0.61 21.17 -14.05
N SER A 320 -0.29 21.87 -15.13
CA SER A 320 -1.09 21.83 -16.36
C SER A 320 -1.31 20.42 -16.92
N ILE A 321 -0.31 19.51 -16.83
CA ILE A 321 -0.48 18.13 -17.31
C ILE A 321 -1.28 17.26 -16.35
N SER A 322 -1.40 17.67 -15.10
CA SER A 322 -2.11 16.95 -14.03
C SER A 322 -3.59 17.32 -13.91
N GLN A 323 -4.10 18.26 -14.72
CA GLN A 323 -5.53 18.68 -14.69
C GLN A 323 -6.53 17.52 -14.77
N PRO A 324 -6.35 16.48 -15.61
CA PRO A 324 -7.27 15.34 -15.59
C PRO A 324 -7.30 14.63 -14.23
N LEU A 325 -6.18 14.65 -13.50
CA LEU A 325 -6.06 14.01 -12.18
C LEU A 325 -6.67 14.89 -11.07
N THR A 326 -6.49 16.24 -11.13
CA THR A 326 -7.17 17.16 -10.20
C THR A 326 -8.69 17.08 -10.35
N LEU A 327 -9.19 16.97 -11.58
CA LEU A 327 -10.62 16.79 -11.86
C LEU A 327 -11.12 15.44 -11.32
N LEU A 328 -10.36 14.36 -11.55
CA LEU A 328 -10.72 13.03 -11.06
C LEU A 328 -10.88 13.02 -9.53
N PHE A 329 -9.87 13.54 -8.81
CA PHE A 329 -9.90 13.61 -7.34
C PHE A 329 -11.10 14.44 -6.85
N SER A 330 -11.29 15.64 -7.39
CA SER A 330 -12.38 16.52 -6.97
C SER A 330 -13.76 15.92 -7.25
N THR A 331 -13.92 15.21 -8.38
CA THR A 331 -15.17 14.52 -8.73
C THR A 331 -15.40 13.33 -7.80
N ALA A 332 -14.37 12.53 -7.52
CA ALA A 332 -14.46 11.42 -6.58
C ALA A 332 -14.79 11.89 -5.15
N ALA A 333 -14.17 12.97 -4.69
CA ALA A 333 -14.48 13.58 -3.40
C ALA A 333 -15.95 14.04 -3.34
N GLN A 334 -16.41 14.74 -4.35
CA GLN A 334 -17.80 15.21 -4.42
C GLN A 334 -18.81 14.05 -4.43
N GLN A 335 -18.49 12.98 -5.14
CA GLN A 335 -19.40 11.83 -5.30
C GLN A 335 -19.45 10.96 -4.04
N TYR A 336 -18.29 10.65 -3.46
CA TYR A 336 -18.16 9.61 -2.44
C TYR A 336 -17.97 10.16 -1.02
N VAL A 337 -17.47 11.39 -0.89
CA VAL A 337 -17.16 12.04 0.41
C VAL A 337 -17.65 13.50 0.39
N PRO A 338 -18.96 13.75 0.23
CA PRO A 338 -19.51 15.08 0.02
C PRO A 338 -19.25 16.08 1.16
N ASP A 339 -18.93 15.57 2.35
CA ASP A 339 -18.55 16.40 3.51
C ASP A 339 -17.11 16.94 3.43
N LEU A 340 -16.29 16.42 2.51
CA LEU A 340 -14.93 16.91 2.29
C LEU A 340 -14.95 18.11 1.36
N LYS A 341 -14.65 19.30 1.89
CA LYS A 341 -14.44 20.48 1.07
C LYS A 341 -13.11 20.36 0.33
N VAL A 342 -13.13 20.56 -0.99
CA VAL A 342 -11.94 20.52 -1.84
C VAL A 342 -11.75 21.87 -2.52
N ILE A 343 -10.55 22.44 -2.42
CA ILE A 343 -10.13 23.60 -3.23
C ILE A 343 -9.05 23.13 -4.19
N THR A 344 -9.32 23.26 -5.49
CA THR A 344 -8.39 22.83 -6.54
C THR A 344 -7.55 24.01 -7.02
N LEU A 345 -6.24 23.76 -7.14
CA LEU A 345 -5.26 24.67 -7.70
C LEU A 345 -4.61 24.04 -8.93
N ASP A 346 -5.01 24.48 -10.10
CA ASP A 346 -4.35 24.11 -11.36
C ASP A 346 -3.21 25.10 -11.62
N VAL A 347 -2.00 24.70 -11.27
CA VAL A 347 -0.79 25.53 -11.39
C VAL A 347 -0.38 25.60 -12.87
N PRO A 348 -0.22 26.82 -13.45
CA PRO A 348 0.14 26.97 -14.85
C PRO A 348 1.51 26.33 -15.19
N GLY A 349 1.59 25.76 -16.40
CA GLY A 349 2.83 25.21 -16.95
C GLY A 349 3.34 23.98 -16.19
N ASP A 350 4.61 24.00 -15.85
CA ASP A 350 5.30 22.96 -15.09
C ASP A 350 5.21 23.13 -13.54
N GLY A 351 4.54 24.20 -13.10
CA GLY A 351 4.42 24.54 -11.67
C GLY A 351 5.41 25.59 -11.19
N SER A 352 6.43 25.96 -11.96
CA SER A 352 7.53 26.85 -11.54
C SER A 352 7.08 28.29 -11.15
N VAL A 353 5.89 28.70 -11.59
CA VAL A 353 5.30 30.01 -11.25
C VAL A 353 4.81 30.10 -9.81
N ALA A 354 4.67 28.98 -9.10
CA ALA A 354 4.22 28.92 -7.72
C ALA A 354 5.15 28.00 -6.89
N PRO A 355 6.33 28.47 -6.49
CA PRO A 355 7.33 27.65 -5.79
C PRO A 355 6.82 27.04 -4.47
N ASP A 356 5.94 27.74 -3.73
CA ASP A 356 5.33 27.19 -2.51
C ASP A 356 4.50 25.92 -2.76
N LEU A 357 4.06 25.69 -4.00
CA LEU A 357 3.33 24.51 -4.42
C LEU A 357 4.24 23.43 -5.05
N GLN A 358 5.56 23.52 -4.83
CA GLN A 358 6.56 22.53 -5.25
C GLN A 358 7.37 21.98 -4.06
N ARG A 359 6.83 22.10 -2.85
CA ARG A 359 7.54 21.77 -1.61
C ARG A 359 7.20 20.36 -1.10
N SER A 360 6.92 19.41 -2.00
CA SER A 360 6.76 18.01 -1.67
C SER A 360 7.12 17.10 -2.85
N ASP A 361 7.08 15.80 -2.63
CA ASP A 361 7.57 14.74 -3.52
C ASP A 361 6.92 14.75 -4.92
N HIS A 362 5.66 15.21 -5.06
CA HIS A 362 4.98 15.41 -6.35
C HIS A 362 5.79 16.29 -7.33
N ALA A 363 6.57 17.24 -6.81
CA ALA A 363 7.35 18.16 -7.64
C ALA A 363 8.42 17.41 -8.46
N SER A 364 9.00 16.35 -7.91
CA SER A 364 9.95 15.49 -8.62
C SER A 364 9.28 14.82 -9.84
N PHE A 365 8.02 14.39 -9.70
CA PHE A 365 7.25 13.83 -10.80
C PHE A 365 6.88 14.88 -11.84
N TRP A 366 6.52 16.11 -11.42
CA TRP A 366 6.29 17.22 -12.35
C TRP A 366 7.52 17.53 -13.19
N ALA A 367 8.70 17.62 -12.54
CA ALA A 367 9.98 17.86 -13.22
C ALA A 367 10.29 16.79 -14.26
N ALA A 368 9.82 15.56 -14.05
CA ALA A 368 9.95 14.46 -15.01
C ALA A 368 8.78 14.35 -16.01
N GLY A 369 7.89 15.34 -16.08
CA GLY A 369 6.76 15.35 -16.99
C GLY A 369 5.70 14.29 -16.66
N LYS A 370 5.57 13.88 -15.40
CA LYS A 370 4.57 12.93 -14.93
C LYS A 370 3.40 13.66 -14.26
N LYS A 371 2.19 13.09 -14.38
CA LYS A 371 1.00 13.60 -13.71
C LYS A 371 1.08 13.31 -12.21
N ALA A 372 1.01 14.31 -11.37
CA ALA A 372 1.01 14.17 -9.92
C ALA A 372 0.14 15.22 -9.25
N LEU A 373 -0.48 14.85 -8.13
CA LEU A 373 -1.18 15.77 -7.24
C LEU A 373 -0.38 15.92 -5.95
N MET A 374 -0.40 17.11 -5.36
CA MET A 374 -0.18 17.31 -3.94
C MET A 374 -1.53 17.51 -3.26
N LEU A 375 -1.87 16.64 -2.33
CA LEU A 375 -3.02 16.79 -1.46
C LEU A 375 -2.53 17.32 -0.14
N THR A 376 -2.91 18.57 0.19
CA THR A 376 -2.35 19.25 1.37
C THR A 376 -3.41 20.02 2.13
N ASP A 377 -3.29 20.00 3.45
CA ASP A 377 -4.08 20.85 4.34
C ASP A 377 -3.60 22.30 4.35
N GLY A 378 -2.43 22.57 3.77
CA GLY A 378 -1.88 23.91 3.62
C GLY A 378 -0.61 24.18 4.43
N ALA A 379 -0.06 23.18 5.14
CA ALA A 379 1.21 23.23 5.86
C ALA A 379 1.34 24.52 6.73
N ASN A 380 2.47 25.19 6.67
CA ASN A 380 2.72 26.42 7.42
C ASN A 380 1.75 27.59 7.13
N PHE A 381 0.96 27.51 6.07
CA PHE A 381 -0.09 28.50 5.77
C PHE A 381 -1.37 28.25 6.58
N ARG A 382 -1.43 27.12 7.31
CA ARG A 382 -2.53 26.76 8.18
C ARG A 382 -2.06 26.26 9.53
N ASN A 383 -1.19 25.24 9.58
CA ASN A 383 -0.66 24.65 10.79
C ASN A 383 0.56 25.42 11.31
N GLN A 384 0.39 26.17 12.40
CA GLN A 384 1.46 26.96 13.01
C GLN A 384 2.48 26.08 13.76
N CYS A 385 2.22 24.77 13.90
CA CYS A 385 3.15 23.81 14.49
C CYS A 385 4.10 23.18 13.47
N TYR A 386 3.92 23.46 12.18
CA TYR A 386 4.78 22.98 11.09
C TYR A 386 6.27 23.19 11.41
N HIS A 387 7.08 22.13 11.29
CA HIS A 387 8.52 22.10 11.57
C HIS A 387 8.91 22.53 13.01
N THR A 388 8.01 22.38 13.97
CA THR A 388 8.27 22.69 15.38
C THR A 388 8.05 21.48 16.29
N PRO A 389 8.56 21.51 17.54
CA PRO A 389 8.24 20.48 18.54
C PRO A 389 6.73 20.36 18.88
N GLY A 390 5.92 21.31 18.43
CA GLY A 390 4.46 21.32 18.62
C GLY A 390 3.70 20.55 17.57
N ASP A 391 4.33 19.96 16.57
CA ASP A 391 3.69 19.09 15.56
C ASP A 391 3.41 17.72 16.16
N THR A 392 2.36 17.66 16.99
CA THR A 392 1.91 16.49 17.74
C THR A 392 0.47 16.15 17.40
N LEU A 393 0.09 14.90 17.63
CA LEU A 393 -1.25 14.39 17.39
C LEU A 393 -2.28 15.03 18.33
N GLU A 394 -1.94 15.12 19.62
CA GLU A 394 -2.89 15.51 20.65
C GLU A 394 -3.39 16.95 20.48
N GLY A 395 -4.71 17.09 20.27
CA GLY A 395 -5.41 18.37 20.16
C GLY A 395 -5.04 19.20 18.93
N LYS A 396 -4.33 18.64 17.95
CA LYS A 396 -3.87 19.33 16.73
C LYS A 396 -4.51 18.80 15.47
N LEU A 397 -4.64 17.49 15.34
CA LEU A 397 -5.12 16.85 14.12
C LEU A 397 -6.60 16.49 14.21
N ASN A 398 -7.28 16.53 13.07
CA ASN A 398 -8.68 16.13 12.95
C ASN A 398 -8.78 14.80 12.19
N LEU A 399 -9.02 13.72 12.93
CA LEU A 399 -9.10 12.37 12.37
C LEU A 399 -10.27 12.17 11.39
N THR A 400 -11.36 12.93 11.55
CA THR A 400 -12.48 12.88 10.60
C THR A 400 -12.06 13.49 9.27
N PHE A 401 -11.38 14.63 9.30
CA PHE A 401 -10.83 15.27 8.11
C PHE A 401 -9.80 14.36 7.43
N LEU A 402 -8.82 13.85 8.18
CA LEU A 402 -7.82 12.90 7.70
C LEU A 402 -8.49 11.69 7.03
N SER A 403 -9.46 11.06 7.70
CA SER A 403 -10.20 9.92 7.16
C SER A 403 -10.92 10.28 5.85
N ASN A 404 -11.52 11.47 5.77
CA ASN A 404 -12.23 11.91 4.57
C ASN A 404 -11.29 12.16 3.40
N VAL A 405 -10.09 12.71 3.63
CA VAL A 405 -9.06 12.86 2.59
C VAL A 405 -8.62 11.49 2.07
N VAL A 406 -8.34 10.55 2.98
CA VAL A 406 -7.96 9.17 2.61
C VAL A 406 -9.07 8.48 1.82
N LYS A 407 -10.33 8.59 2.24
CA LYS A 407 -11.50 8.05 1.51
C LYS A 407 -11.59 8.61 0.09
N ALA A 408 -11.46 9.91 -0.07
CA ALA A 408 -11.53 10.56 -1.38
C ALA A 408 -10.39 10.12 -2.30
N THR A 409 -9.19 9.97 -1.75
CA THR A 409 -8.02 9.49 -2.50
C THR A 409 -8.19 8.03 -2.93
N ILE A 410 -8.61 7.15 -2.02
CA ILE A 410 -8.88 5.75 -2.34
C ILE A 410 -9.95 5.65 -3.43
N ALA A 411 -11.02 6.46 -3.36
CA ALA A 411 -12.06 6.47 -4.39
C ALA A 411 -11.52 6.90 -5.76
N ALA A 412 -10.69 7.94 -5.81
CA ALA A 412 -10.07 8.40 -7.05
C ALA A 412 -9.07 7.37 -7.61
N MET A 413 -8.26 6.76 -6.76
CA MET A 413 -7.31 5.71 -7.14
C MET A 413 -8.04 4.46 -7.65
N ALA A 414 -9.12 4.04 -7.00
CA ALA A 414 -9.94 2.89 -7.39
C ALA A 414 -10.51 3.05 -8.80
N GLN A 415 -11.01 4.25 -9.12
CA GLN A 415 -11.46 4.59 -10.48
C GLN A 415 -10.30 4.58 -11.49
N LEU A 416 -9.17 5.21 -11.15
CA LEU A 416 -8.03 5.32 -12.07
C LEU A 416 -7.37 3.97 -12.34
N ALA A 417 -7.19 3.14 -11.30
CA ALA A 417 -6.60 1.81 -11.40
C ALA A 417 -7.57 0.77 -11.98
N GLU A 418 -8.86 1.09 -12.06
CA GLU A 418 -9.93 0.19 -12.47
C GLU A 418 -9.95 -1.08 -11.60
N ILE A 419 -10.22 -0.88 -10.28
CA ILE A 419 -10.34 -1.99 -9.34
C ILE A 419 -11.45 -2.94 -9.80
N GLN A 420 -11.20 -4.25 -9.71
CA GLN A 420 -12.08 -5.31 -10.14
C GLN A 420 -12.83 -5.91 -8.95
N HIS A 421 -14.06 -6.33 -9.20
CA HIS A 421 -14.88 -7.03 -8.21
C HIS A 421 -14.46 -8.50 -8.16
N GLY A 422 -13.35 -8.77 -7.46
CA GLY A 422 -12.71 -10.06 -7.49
C GLY A 422 -11.74 -10.27 -6.34
N ASP A 423 -11.10 -11.44 -6.36
CA ASP A 423 -10.07 -11.85 -5.42
C ASP A 423 -8.84 -12.39 -6.17
N TRP A 424 -7.72 -12.50 -5.49
CA TRP A 424 -6.49 -13.06 -6.05
C TRP A 424 -5.72 -13.88 -5.03
N ALA A 425 -5.06 -14.92 -5.51
CA ALA A 425 -4.18 -15.76 -4.72
C ALA A 425 -2.89 -16.06 -5.48
N THR A 426 -1.83 -16.36 -4.76
CA THR A 426 -0.54 -16.73 -5.35
C THR A 426 -0.07 -18.10 -4.91
N ALA A 427 0.61 -18.80 -5.80
CA ALA A 427 1.34 -20.02 -5.50
C ALA A 427 2.72 -19.97 -6.17
N THR A 428 3.66 -20.74 -5.64
CA THR A 428 5.00 -20.88 -6.22
C THR A 428 5.28 -22.33 -6.56
N PHE A 429 6.06 -22.55 -7.62
CA PHE A 429 6.54 -23.88 -7.98
C PHE A 429 8.00 -23.85 -8.44
N LYS A 430 8.70 -24.97 -8.26
CA LYS A 430 10.13 -25.07 -8.54
C LYS A 430 10.38 -25.32 -10.02
N SER A 431 11.52 -24.83 -10.52
CA SER A 431 12.03 -25.19 -11.85
C SER A 431 12.57 -26.64 -11.85
N ASN A 432 12.75 -27.21 -13.04
CA ASN A 432 13.42 -28.51 -13.22
C ASN A 432 14.95 -28.42 -13.27
N VAL A 433 15.50 -27.21 -13.40
CA VAL A 433 16.95 -26.98 -13.46
C VAL A 433 17.45 -26.82 -12.04
N GLY A 434 18.22 -27.81 -11.55
CA GLY A 434 18.67 -27.89 -10.17
C GLY A 434 19.67 -26.81 -9.76
N VAL A 435 19.18 -25.61 -9.55
CA VAL A 435 19.83 -24.63 -8.69
C VAL A 435 19.07 -24.65 -7.37
N SER A 436 19.64 -25.32 -6.39
CA SER A 436 19.16 -25.23 -5.01
C SER A 436 19.49 -23.82 -4.48
N THR A 437 18.75 -22.81 -4.90
CA THR A 437 18.65 -21.60 -4.10
C THR A 437 17.77 -21.95 -2.91
N PRO A 438 18.22 -21.75 -1.67
CA PRO A 438 17.37 -21.94 -0.51
C PRO A 438 16.18 -21.00 -0.66
N GLN A 439 14.99 -21.55 -0.91
CA GLN A 439 13.75 -20.77 -0.80
C GLN A 439 13.61 -20.38 0.67
N PRO A 440 13.21 -19.16 1.00
CA PRO A 440 12.74 -18.86 2.34
C PRO A 440 11.48 -19.71 2.58
N ILE A 441 11.69 -20.77 3.34
CA ILE A 441 10.73 -21.89 3.49
C ILE A 441 9.62 -21.50 4.44
N CYS A 442 9.78 -20.34 5.04
CA CYS A 442 8.94 -19.88 6.13
C CYS A 442 9.29 -18.43 6.41
N ASN A 443 8.32 -17.57 6.48
CA ASN A 443 8.51 -16.25 7.05
C ASN A 443 8.48 -16.42 8.57
N ILE A 444 9.64 -16.37 9.21
CA ILE A 444 9.77 -16.46 10.66
C ILE A 444 10.21 -15.10 11.16
N TYR A 445 9.41 -14.51 12.04
CA TYR A 445 9.76 -13.30 12.78
C TYR A 445 10.00 -13.69 14.23
N ALA A 446 11.17 -13.38 14.74
CA ALA A 446 11.50 -13.62 16.13
C ALA A 446 11.51 -12.31 16.90
N TYR A 447 10.73 -12.20 17.97
CA TYR A 447 10.67 -11.04 18.84
C TYR A 447 10.52 -11.45 20.31
N GLN A 448 10.90 -10.57 21.23
CA GLN A 448 10.68 -10.74 22.66
C GLN A 448 9.43 -9.95 23.06
N GLU A 449 8.46 -10.61 23.68
CA GLU A 449 7.30 -9.91 24.23
C GLU A 449 7.70 -9.00 25.39
N PRO A 450 7.17 -7.76 25.46
CA PRO A 450 7.54 -6.81 26.52
C PRO A 450 7.32 -7.30 27.95
N ASN A 451 6.40 -8.24 28.14
CA ASN A 451 6.01 -8.77 29.45
C ASN A 451 6.55 -10.19 29.73
N GLN A 452 7.34 -10.78 28.81
CA GLN A 452 7.95 -12.11 28.95
C GLN A 452 9.44 -12.06 28.61
N MET A 453 10.23 -11.59 29.57
CA MET A 453 11.68 -11.36 29.42
C MET A 453 12.49 -12.65 29.24
N ASP A 454 11.92 -13.80 29.53
CA ASP A 454 12.51 -15.14 29.45
C ASP A 454 12.03 -15.97 28.24
N ALA A 455 11.28 -15.35 27.34
CA ALA A 455 10.81 -16.03 26.14
C ALA A 455 11.04 -15.18 24.87
N LEU A 456 11.42 -15.88 23.80
CA LEU A 456 11.41 -15.38 22.44
C LEU A 456 10.22 -16.00 21.72
N VAL A 457 9.43 -15.20 21.04
CA VAL A 457 8.31 -15.68 20.24
C VAL A 457 8.73 -15.72 18.77
N LEU A 458 8.56 -16.89 18.15
CA LEU A 458 8.63 -17.04 16.70
C LEU A 458 7.23 -16.91 16.12
N GLU A 459 7.00 -15.93 15.32
CA GLU A 459 5.79 -15.84 14.50
C GLU A 459 6.06 -16.47 13.14
N LEU A 460 5.24 -17.47 12.79
CA LEU A 460 5.43 -18.36 11.67
C LEU A 460 4.33 -18.12 10.65
N ARG A 461 4.71 -17.95 9.39
CA ARG A 461 3.76 -17.84 8.28
C ARG A 461 4.19 -18.73 7.14
N SER A 462 3.30 -19.64 6.73
CA SER A 462 3.50 -20.55 5.60
C SER A 462 4.75 -21.42 5.74
N CYS A 463 4.98 -21.98 6.92
CA CYS A 463 6.12 -22.87 7.18
C CYS A 463 5.83 -24.28 6.62
N ILE A 464 6.67 -24.72 5.69
CA ILE A 464 6.53 -26.04 5.04
C ILE A 464 7.27 -27.15 5.82
N TYR A 465 8.17 -26.78 6.75
CA TYR A 465 8.98 -27.74 7.50
C TYR A 465 8.57 -27.80 8.95
N SER A 466 8.24 -29.02 9.40
CA SER A 466 7.87 -29.26 10.78
C SER A 466 9.09 -29.45 11.70
N GLU A 467 10.21 -30.01 11.21
CA GLU A 467 11.40 -30.27 12.02
C GLU A 467 12.50 -29.26 11.74
N VAL A 468 12.92 -28.56 12.80
CA VAL A 468 13.98 -27.54 12.73
C VAL A 468 14.94 -27.66 13.93
N VAL A 469 16.16 -27.16 13.73
CA VAL A 469 17.12 -26.90 14.80
C VAL A 469 17.23 -25.41 15.01
N LEU A 470 16.82 -24.93 16.18
CA LEU A 470 16.97 -23.55 16.62
C LEU A 470 18.28 -23.38 17.34
N GLU A 471 19.12 -22.44 16.94
CA GLU A 471 20.40 -22.12 17.56
C GLU A 471 20.48 -20.61 17.84
N LEU A 472 20.76 -20.23 19.08
CA LEU A 472 20.97 -18.85 19.48
C LEU A 472 22.45 -18.61 19.79
N TYR A 473 23.02 -17.58 19.19
CA TYR A 473 24.44 -17.21 19.34
C TYR A 473 24.56 -15.78 19.89
N ASP A 474 25.60 -15.56 20.69
CA ASP A 474 26.02 -14.19 21.01
C ASP A 474 26.79 -13.57 19.84
N MET A 475 27.09 -12.27 19.94
CA MET A 475 27.81 -11.54 18.88
C MET A 475 29.29 -11.96 18.72
N LYS A 476 29.81 -12.80 19.61
CA LYS A 476 31.17 -13.43 19.50
C LYS A 476 31.12 -14.78 18.80
N GLY A 477 29.89 -15.25 18.47
CA GLY A 477 29.67 -16.55 17.83
C GLY A 477 29.58 -17.72 18.81
N THR A 478 29.42 -17.46 20.12
CA THR A 478 29.24 -18.51 21.13
C THR A 478 27.81 -19.03 21.07
N LEU A 479 27.64 -20.34 20.97
CA LEU A 479 26.32 -20.97 21.01
C LEU A 479 25.76 -20.91 22.44
N ILE A 480 24.60 -20.28 22.58
CA ILE A 480 23.90 -20.07 23.86
C ILE A 480 22.77 -21.08 24.07
N LEU A 481 22.01 -21.37 23.01
CA LEU A 481 20.89 -22.31 23.04
C LEU A 481 20.89 -23.13 21.76
N GLN A 482 20.62 -24.42 21.90
CA GLN A 482 20.29 -25.30 20.77
C GLN A 482 19.06 -26.13 21.14
N GLN A 483 18.06 -26.11 20.27
CA GLN A 483 16.80 -26.84 20.47
C GLN A 483 16.34 -27.47 19.15
N ASN A 484 16.08 -28.78 19.17
CA ASN A 484 15.38 -29.47 18.10
C ASN A 484 13.87 -29.36 18.38
N THR A 485 13.09 -28.96 17.41
CA THR A 485 11.65 -28.79 17.60
C THR A 485 10.87 -28.98 16.30
N ILE A 486 9.57 -29.13 16.45
CA ILE A 486 8.61 -29.15 15.36
C ILE A 486 7.87 -27.82 15.41
N LEU A 487 7.97 -27.05 14.34
CA LEU A 487 7.25 -25.77 14.22
C LEU A 487 5.88 -26.01 13.58
N PRO A 488 4.83 -25.29 14.03
CA PRO A 488 3.55 -25.29 13.34
C PRO A 488 3.65 -24.58 11.96
N ASP A 489 2.74 -24.90 11.06
CA ASP A 489 2.71 -24.31 9.73
C ASP A 489 2.46 -22.79 9.77
N ASN A 490 1.67 -22.35 10.73
CA ASN A 490 1.35 -20.94 10.99
C ASN A 490 1.13 -20.71 12.49
N GLY A 491 1.32 -19.47 12.94
CA GLY A 491 1.05 -19.03 14.30
C GLY A 491 2.31 -18.75 15.10
N SER A 492 2.16 -18.60 16.42
CA SER A 492 3.23 -18.21 17.34
C SER A 492 3.82 -19.43 18.04
N TYR A 493 5.14 -19.53 18.10
CA TYR A 493 5.87 -20.58 18.79
C TYR A 493 6.82 -19.95 19.81
N PRO A 494 6.63 -20.17 21.14
CA PRO A 494 7.49 -19.63 22.17
C PRO A 494 8.76 -20.47 22.33
N ILE A 495 9.91 -19.82 22.44
CA ILE A 495 11.21 -20.41 22.82
C ILE A 495 11.56 -19.89 24.20
N LEU A 496 11.71 -20.78 25.17
CA LEU A 496 12.19 -20.40 26.49
C LEU A 496 13.69 -20.09 26.43
N LEU A 497 14.07 -18.93 26.90
CA LEU A 497 15.46 -18.50 26.96
C LEU A 497 16.05 -18.72 28.36
N PRO A 498 17.33 -19.09 28.47
CA PRO A 498 18.04 -18.95 29.75
C PRO A 498 18.14 -17.46 30.13
N LYS A 499 18.45 -17.15 31.37
CA LYS A 499 18.72 -15.75 31.76
C LYS A 499 19.90 -15.20 30.95
N LEU A 500 19.58 -14.26 30.04
CA LEU A 500 20.56 -13.64 29.15
C LEU A 500 20.63 -12.13 29.44
N PRO A 501 21.81 -11.52 29.33
CA PRO A 501 21.95 -10.07 29.42
C PRO A 501 21.28 -9.38 28.22
N SER A 502 20.83 -8.16 28.44
CA SER A 502 20.31 -7.30 27.36
C SER A 502 21.42 -7.05 26.33
N ALA A 503 21.28 -7.63 25.16
CA ALA A 503 22.27 -7.55 24.09
C ALA A 503 21.66 -7.99 22.74
N VAL A 504 22.46 -7.86 21.68
CA VAL A 504 22.12 -8.41 20.36
C VAL A 504 22.58 -9.87 20.28
N TYR A 505 21.71 -10.71 19.78
CA TYR A 505 21.95 -12.13 19.53
C TYR A 505 21.64 -12.48 18.06
N VAL A 506 22.10 -13.63 17.60
CA VAL A 506 21.77 -14.17 16.28
C VAL A 506 21.02 -15.49 16.46
N LEU A 507 19.76 -15.52 16.08
CA LEU A 507 18.99 -16.74 15.95
C LEU A 507 19.26 -17.37 14.58
N LYS A 508 19.65 -18.64 14.56
CA LYS A 508 19.72 -19.46 13.36
C LYS A 508 18.67 -20.56 13.43
N ILE A 509 17.99 -20.77 12.34
CA ILE A 509 16.97 -21.81 12.18
C ILE A 509 17.42 -22.70 11.04
N LYS A 510 17.84 -23.91 11.37
CA LYS A 510 18.25 -24.93 10.40
C LYS A 510 17.09 -25.87 10.13
N HIS A 511 16.85 -26.16 8.87
CA HIS A 511 15.80 -27.06 8.40
C HIS A 511 16.30 -27.85 7.19
N ALA A 512 15.53 -28.81 6.71
CA ALA A 512 15.92 -29.69 5.60
C ALA A 512 16.29 -28.95 4.29
N GLY A 513 15.81 -27.73 4.10
CA GLY A 513 16.07 -26.89 2.90
C GLY A 513 17.16 -25.83 3.09
N GLY A 514 17.78 -25.68 4.28
CA GLY A 514 18.82 -24.68 4.50
C GLY A 514 18.88 -24.09 5.91
N THR A 515 19.40 -22.89 6.01
CA THR A 515 19.55 -22.17 7.29
C THR A 515 19.09 -20.73 7.12
N MET A 516 18.19 -20.29 8.00
CA MET A 516 17.81 -18.88 8.15
C MET A 516 18.58 -18.28 9.33
N SER A 517 18.83 -16.97 9.29
CA SER A 517 19.47 -16.25 10.40
C SER A 517 18.83 -14.90 10.59
N GLN A 518 18.51 -14.55 11.83
CA GLN A 518 17.91 -13.27 12.21
C GLN A 518 18.66 -12.68 13.42
N LYS A 519 18.93 -11.37 13.39
CA LYS A 519 19.40 -10.64 14.57
C LYS A 519 18.21 -10.35 15.50
N ILE A 520 18.41 -10.58 16.79
CA ILE A 520 17.42 -10.35 17.84
C ILE A 520 18.03 -9.46 18.89
N ILE A 521 17.23 -8.51 19.37
CA ILE A 521 17.60 -7.66 20.51
C ILE A 521 16.82 -8.17 21.72
N LEU A 522 17.50 -8.72 22.70
CA LEU A 522 16.93 -9.04 24.00
C LEU A 522 17.09 -7.84 24.94
N ARG A 523 16.05 -7.48 25.66
CA ARG A 523 15.99 -6.32 26.57
C ARG A 523 15.99 -6.74 28.03
#